data_ccf5fbdee977cdca6da1c4e92f8ad178
#
_entry.id   ccf5fbdee977cdca6da1c4e92f8ad178
#
_cell.length_a   1.000
_cell.length_b   1.000
_cell.length_c   1.000
_cell.angle_alpha   90.00
_cell.angle_beta   90.00
_cell.angle_gamma   90.00
#
_symmetry.space_group_name_H-M   'P 1'
#
loop_
_entity.id
_entity.type
_entity.pdbx_description
1 polymer ?
#
loop_
_entity_poly.entity_id
_entity_poly.type
_entity_poly.pdbx_seq_one_letter_code
_entity_poly.pdbx_strand_id
1 'polypeptide(L)'
;MTSSNYQDKPVELEETMDGNVTAVVRVGDTVRRTPGPWTPAVHALLKHLEQAGFSAAPRVNGFDDRGREVLSFIDGEIRRQPGPWMSDAMLARVARLLRGLHEATRGFVLPEGTSWLFGQPVVPGREQVICHNDIAPRNTVFRG
;
A
#
# COMPACT_ATOMS: atom_id res chain seq x y z
N MET A 1 3.81 12.65 47.62
CA MET A 1 4.94 12.13 46.83
C MET A 1 4.35 11.22 45.76
N THR A 2 4.09 11.78 44.59
CA THR A 2 3.53 11.05 43.45
C THR A 2 4.67 10.81 42.45
N SER A 3 5.17 9.56 42.44
CA SER A 3 6.15 9.12 41.46
C SER A 3 5.46 9.03 40.09
N SER A 4 5.81 9.97 39.21
CA SER A 4 5.48 9.91 37.79
C SER A 4 6.31 8.80 37.15
N ASN A 5 5.68 7.65 36.87
CA ASN A 5 6.24 6.63 35.99
C ASN A 5 6.19 7.16 34.55
N TYR A 6 7.19 7.94 34.15
CA TYR A 6 7.49 8.21 32.76
C TYR A 6 8.14 6.93 32.20
N GLN A 7 7.32 6.04 31.65
CA GLN A 7 7.84 4.92 30.87
C GLN A 7 8.45 5.50 29.58
N ASP A 8 9.76 5.48 29.56
CA ASP A 8 10.57 5.80 28.38
C ASP A 8 10.17 4.81 27.27
N LYS A 9 9.30 5.24 26.34
CA LYS A 9 9.00 4.45 25.14
C LYS A 9 10.31 4.32 24.36
N PRO A 10 10.73 3.11 23.96
CA PRO A 10 11.94 2.95 23.16
C PRO A 10 11.85 3.82 21.91
N VAL A 11 12.91 4.57 21.65
CA VAL A 11 13.04 5.37 20.42
C VAL A 11 13.13 4.38 19.26
N GLU A 12 12.03 4.20 18.54
CA GLU A 12 12.01 3.40 17.32
C GLU A 12 12.85 4.11 16.26
N LEU A 13 13.84 3.41 15.71
CA LEU A 13 14.67 3.94 14.62
C LEU A 13 13.80 4.13 13.37
N GLU A 14 13.78 5.36 12.86
CA GLU A 14 13.09 5.72 11.64
C GLU A 14 14.09 5.74 10.46
N GLU A 15 13.86 4.91 9.44
CA GLU A 15 14.63 4.89 8.20
C GLU A 15 13.83 5.58 7.09
N THR A 16 14.38 6.67 6.53
CA THR A 16 13.74 7.36 5.40
C THR A 16 13.79 6.50 4.15
N MET A 17 12.65 6.33 3.51
CA MET A 17 12.51 5.62 2.24
C MET A 17 12.14 6.61 1.12
N ASP A 18 12.59 6.33 -0.10
CA ASP A 18 12.19 7.13 -1.25
C ASP A 18 10.70 6.95 -1.57
N GLY A 19 9.92 8.03 -1.43
CA GLY A 19 8.51 8.10 -1.84
C GLY A 19 8.30 9.22 -2.86
N ASN A 20 7.53 8.95 -3.91
CA ASN A 20 7.30 9.95 -4.97
C ASN A 20 6.24 11.00 -4.61
N VAL A 21 5.30 10.69 -3.74
CA VAL A 21 4.14 11.56 -3.43
C VAL A 21 4.17 12.02 -1.97
N THR A 22 4.61 11.17 -1.06
CA THR A 22 4.69 11.47 0.38
C THR A 22 5.99 10.92 0.95
N ALA A 23 6.52 11.58 1.98
CA ALA A 23 7.64 11.02 2.74
C ALA A 23 7.21 9.69 3.37
N VAL A 24 8.00 8.67 3.14
CA VAL A 24 7.80 7.32 3.69
C VAL A 24 8.94 6.99 4.64
N VAL A 25 8.59 6.53 5.84
CA VAL A 25 9.57 6.15 6.87
C VAL A 25 9.29 4.73 7.31
N ARG A 26 10.31 3.89 7.32
CA ARG A 26 10.23 2.53 7.86
C ARG A 26 10.46 2.57 9.37
N VAL A 27 9.62 1.83 10.10
CA VAL A 27 9.73 1.64 11.55
C VAL A 27 9.46 0.16 11.84
N GLY A 28 10.52 -0.60 12.06
CA GLY A 28 10.44 -2.06 12.21
C GLY A 28 9.80 -2.73 11.00
N ASP A 29 8.72 -3.48 11.24
CA ASP A 29 7.96 -4.20 10.22
C ASP A 29 6.82 -3.38 9.59
N THR A 30 6.85 -2.08 9.76
CA THR A 30 5.82 -1.17 9.27
C THR A 30 6.43 0.02 8.56
N VAL A 31 5.60 0.69 7.74
CA VAL A 31 5.91 1.98 7.14
C VAL A 31 4.95 3.05 7.64
N ARG A 32 5.46 4.27 7.77
CA ARG A 32 4.69 5.47 8.12
C ARG A 32 4.70 6.42 6.94
N ARG A 33 3.56 7.00 6.62
CA ARG A 33 3.47 8.07 5.62
C ARG A 33 2.38 9.07 5.98
N THR A 34 2.54 10.29 5.48
CA THR A 34 1.54 11.35 5.69
C THR A 34 0.23 10.95 5.00
N PRO A 35 -0.90 10.96 5.71
CA PRO A 35 -2.19 10.68 5.09
C PRO A 35 -2.64 11.85 4.21
N GLY A 36 -3.54 11.55 3.28
CA GLY A 36 -4.22 12.54 2.45
C GLY A 36 -5.72 12.29 2.36
N PRO A 37 -6.47 13.11 1.62
CA PRO A 37 -7.91 12.93 1.44
C PRO A 37 -8.30 11.57 0.86
N TRP A 38 -7.37 10.93 0.15
CA TRP A 38 -7.54 9.59 -0.45
C TRP A 38 -7.30 8.44 0.53
N THR A 39 -6.71 8.69 1.69
CA THR A 39 -6.35 7.62 2.66
C THR A 39 -7.53 6.75 3.06
N PRO A 40 -8.74 7.26 3.32
CA PRO A 40 -9.88 6.41 3.65
C PRO A 40 -10.25 5.44 2.52
N ALA A 41 -10.19 5.88 1.25
CA ALA A 41 -10.45 5.02 0.09
C ALA A 41 -9.40 3.91 -0.04
N VAL A 42 -8.12 4.25 0.12
CA VAL A 42 -7.00 3.29 0.10
C VAL A 42 -7.12 2.28 1.23
N HIS A 43 -7.42 2.73 2.45
CA HIS A 43 -7.60 1.84 3.61
C HIS A 43 -8.78 0.87 3.39
N ALA A 44 -9.89 1.34 2.83
CA ALA A 44 -11.02 0.49 2.50
C ALA A 44 -10.64 -0.59 1.47
N LEU A 45 -9.91 -0.21 0.42
CA LEU A 45 -9.43 -1.15 -0.58
C LEU A 45 -8.46 -2.18 0.02
N LEU A 46 -7.47 -1.75 0.80
CA LEU A 46 -6.50 -2.66 1.40
C LEU A 46 -7.15 -3.67 2.36
N LYS A 47 -8.12 -3.23 3.15
CA LYS A 47 -8.92 -4.12 4.02
C LYS A 47 -9.76 -5.11 3.21
N HIS A 48 -10.36 -4.67 2.11
CA HIS A 48 -11.10 -5.54 1.20
C HIS A 48 -10.18 -6.61 0.58
N LEU A 49 -9.00 -6.23 0.12
CA LEU A 49 -7.99 -7.15 -0.41
C LEU A 49 -7.54 -8.19 0.63
N GLU A 50 -7.38 -7.77 1.88
CA GLU A 50 -7.08 -8.67 2.98
C GLU A 50 -8.21 -9.68 3.22
N GLN A 51 -9.45 -9.24 3.24
CA GLN A 51 -10.64 -10.09 3.39
C GLN A 51 -10.80 -11.06 2.22
N ALA A 52 -10.45 -10.63 1.00
CA ALA A 52 -10.44 -11.46 -0.20
C ALA A 52 -9.24 -12.43 -0.26
N GLY A 53 -8.35 -12.44 0.74
CA GLY A 53 -7.17 -13.31 0.77
C GLY A 53 -6.03 -12.91 -0.16
N PHE A 54 -6.07 -11.69 -0.72
CA PHE A 54 -4.99 -11.18 -1.56
C PHE A 54 -3.78 -10.76 -0.71
N SER A 55 -2.69 -11.52 -0.77
CA SER A 55 -1.52 -11.36 0.09
C SER A 55 -0.45 -10.39 -0.44
N ALA A 56 -0.55 -9.96 -1.69
CA ALA A 56 0.47 -9.15 -2.36
C ALA A 56 0.21 -7.64 -2.25
N ALA A 57 -0.42 -7.22 -1.17
CA ALA A 57 -0.64 -5.82 -0.81
C ALA A 57 -0.32 -5.59 0.67
N PRO A 58 0.09 -4.37 1.07
CA PRO A 58 0.32 -4.07 2.48
C PRO A 58 -0.98 -4.19 3.29
N ARG A 59 -0.85 -4.39 4.60
CA ARG A 59 -1.95 -4.40 5.57
C ARG A 59 -2.06 -3.05 6.25
N VAL A 60 -3.29 -2.65 6.59
CA VAL A 60 -3.57 -1.40 7.29
C VAL A 60 -3.46 -1.65 8.79
N ASN A 61 -2.54 -0.97 9.46
CA ASN A 61 -2.34 -1.02 10.90
C ASN A 61 -2.88 0.24 11.62
N GLY A 62 -3.56 1.13 10.89
CA GLY A 62 -4.18 2.32 11.47
C GLY A 62 -3.31 3.58 11.33
N PHE A 63 -3.22 4.34 12.42
CA PHE A 63 -2.46 5.59 12.51
C PHE A 63 -1.58 5.58 13.75
N ASP A 64 -0.44 6.23 13.68
CA ASP A 64 0.42 6.44 14.83
C ASP A 64 0.05 7.71 15.64
N ASP A 65 0.75 7.93 16.77
CA ASP A 65 0.51 9.06 17.67
C ASP A 65 0.75 10.44 17.00
N ARG A 66 1.43 10.46 15.82
CA ARG A 66 1.66 11.66 15.01
C ARG A 66 0.64 11.82 13.89
N GLY A 67 -0.37 10.96 13.82
CA GLY A 67 -1.40 10.97 12.78
C GLY A 67 -0.91 10.47 11.42
N ARG A 68 0.25 9.81 11.33
CA ARG A 68 0.74 9.17 10.10
C ARG A 68 0.05 7.82 9.92
N GLU A 69 -0.35 7.50 8.69
CA GLU A 69 -0.86 6.15 8.42
C GLU A 69 0.23 5.10 8.59
N VAL A 70 -0.17 3.95 9.10
CA VAL A 70 0.70 2.82 9.40
C VAL A 70 0.29 1.64 8.54
N LEU A 71 1.19 1.20 7.68
CA LEU A 71 1.01 0.03 6.85
C LEU A 71 2.08 -1.03 7.16
N SER A 72 1.80 -2.30 6.90
CA SER A 72 2.84 -3.33 6.97
C SER A 72 3.95 -3.06 5.96
N PHE A 73 5.19 -3.30 6.36
CA PHE A 73 6.32 -3.29 5.44
C PHE A 73 6.31 -4.57 4.60
N ILE A 74 6.56 -4.43 3.31
CA ILE A 74 6.74 -5.56 2.39
C ILE A 74 8.24 -5.69 2.12
N ASP A 75 8.86 -6.72 2.68
CA ASP A 75 10.27 -7.00 2.47
C ASP A 75 10.55 -7.48 1.04
N GLY A 76 11.68 -7.04 0.47
CA GLY A 76 12.12 -7.40 -0.87
C GLY A 76 12.83 -6.26 -1.59
N GLU A 77 13.11 -6.47 -2.87
CA GLU A 77 13.85 -5.54 -3.72
C GLU A 77 12.89 -4.69 -4.58
N ILE A 78 13.12 -3.37 -4.61
CA ILE A 78 12.48 -2.46 -5.56
C ILE A 78 13.44 -2.18 -6.71
N ARG A 79 13.02 -2.50 -7.93
CA ARG A 79 13.82 -2.31 -9.14
C ARG A 79 13.33 -1.08 -9.89
N ARG A 80 14.13 -0.02 -9.87
CA ARG A 80 13.70 1.29 -10.36
C ARG A 80 13.58 1.38 -11.88
N GLN A 81 14.33 0.54 -12.60
CA GLN A 81 14.36 0.57 -14.08
C GLN A 81 14.26 -0.82 -14.66
N PRO A 82 13.68 -0.95 -15.87
CA PRO A 82 13.76 -2.17 -16.67
C PRO A 82 15.20 -2.62 -16.89
N GLY A 83 15.41 -3.92 -16.99
CA GLY A 83 16.75 -4.47 -17.19
C GLY A 83 16.72 -5.95 -17.58
N PRO A 84 17.89 -6.59 -17.73
CA PRO A 84 18.00 -8.00 -18.15
C PRO A 84 17.25 -9.00 -17.25
N TRP A 85 16.88 -8.62 -16.04
CA TRP A 85 16.08 -9.40 -15.11
C TRP A 85 14.60 -9.52 -15.53
N MET A 86 14.12 -8.67 -16.49
CA MET A 86 12.76 -8.72 -17.02
C MET A 86 12.65 -9.83 -18.08
N SER A 87 12.63 -11.06 -17.63
CA SER A 87 12.35 -12.22 -18.50
C SER A 87 10.85 -12.37 -18.77
N ASP A 88 10.49 -13.13 -19.79
CA ASP A 88 9.08 -13.50 -20.08
C ASP A 88 8.43 -14.18 -18.86
N ALA A 89 9.17 -15.00 -18.13
CA ALA A 89 8.69 -15.61 -16.90
C ALA A 89 8.36 -14.58 -15.81
N MET A 90 9.19 -13.55 -15.66
CA MET A 90 8.94 -12.44 -14.71
C MET A 90 7.72 -11.63 -15.15
N LEU A 91 7.62 -11.29 -16.42
CA LEU A 91 6.46 -10.58 -16.96
C LEU A 91 5.16 -11.38 -16.76
N ALA A 92 5.20 -12.69 -16.99
CA ALA A 92 4.07 -13.55 -16.72
C ALA A 92 3.69 -13.63 -15.23
N ARG A 93 4.67 -13.54 -14.31
CA ARG A 93 4.39 -13.44 -12.84
C ARG A 93 3.68 -12.13 -12.51
N VAL A 94 4.14 -11.00 -13.04
CA VAL A 94 3.51 -9.69 -12.84
C VAL A 94 2.08 -9.66 -13.42
N ALA A 95 1.88 -10.23 -14.60
CA ALA A 95 0.55 -10.33 -15.21
C ALA A 95 -0.42 -11.16 -14.36
N ARG A 96 0.05 -12.30 -13.80
CA ARG A 96 -0.75 -13.09 -12.85
C ARG A 96 -1.06 -12.35 -11.56
N LEU A 97 -0.11 -11.56 -11.05
CA LEU A 97 -0.33 -10.71 -9.88
C LEU A 97 -1.43 -9.68 -10.14
N LEU A 98 -1.37 -8.99 -11.28
CA LEU A 98 -2.42 -8.04 -11.69
C LEU A 98 -3.77 -8.72 -11.87
N ARG A 99 -3.80 -9.90 -12.48
CA ARG A 99 -5.04 -10.67 -12.61
C ARG A 99 -5.62 -11.02 -11.23
N GLY A 100 -4.76 -11.43 -10.28
CA GLY A 100 -5.17 -11.69 -8.89
C GLY A 100 -5.75 -10.45 -8.21
N LEU A 101 -5.15 -9.27 -8.41
CA LEU A 101 -5.67 -8.00 -7.91
C LEU A 101 -7.07 -7.71 -8.48
N HIS A 102 -7.24 -7.85 -9.78
CA HIS A 102 -8.52 -7.62 -10.44
C HIS A 102 -9.61 -8.57 -9.94
N GLU A 103 -9.29 -9.87 -9.78
CA GLU A 103 -10.26 -10.83 -9.22
C GLU A 103 -10.59 -10.50 -7.76
N ALA A 104 -9.60 -10.15 -6.94
CA ALA A 104 -9.79 -9.81 -5.54
C ALA A 104 -10.59 -8.51 -5.34
N THR A 105 -10.62 -7.61 -6.32
CA THR A 105 -11.36 -6.35 -6.25
C THR A 105 -12.76 -6.41 -6.87
N ARG A 106 -13.17 -7.57 -7.39
CA ARG A 106 -14.56 -7.75 -7.85
C ARG A 106 -15.54 -7.48 -6.72
N GLY A 107 -16.51 -6.62 -6.98
CA GLY A 107 -17.50 -6.25 -5.98
C GLY A 107 -17.02 -5.30 -4.90
N PHE A 108 -15.78 -4.76 -5.01
CA PHE A 108 -15.36 -3.66 -4.14
C PHE A 108 -16.24 -2.44 -4.41
N VAL A 109 -16.80 -1.89 -3.33
CA VAL A 109 -17.59 -0.65 -3.38
C VAL A 109 -16.80 0.43 -2.65
N LEU A 110 -16.52 1.52 -3.35
CA LEU A 110 -15.86 2.67 -2.75
C LEU A 110 -16.78 3.27 -1.68
N PRO A 111 -16.33 3.44 -0.42
CA PRO A 111 -17.17 4.02 0.63
C PRO A 111 -17.62 5.44 0.28
N GLU A 112 -18.88 5.75 0.61
CA GLU A 112 -19.45 7.06 0.38
C GLU A 112 -18.61 8.17 1.05
N GLY A 113 -18.47 9.31 0.37
CA GLY A 113 -17.68 10.44 0.85
C GLY A 113 -16.16 10.25 0.76
N THR A 114 -15.68 9.15 0.19
CA THR A 114 -14.25 8.94 -0.06
C THR A 114 -13.88 9.17 -1.53
N SER A 115 -12.61 9.44 -1.80
CA SER A 115 -12.12 9.70 -3.16
C SER A 115 -10.71 9.15 -3.36
N TRP A 116 -10.37 8.82 -4.61
CA TRP A 116 -9.01 8.50 -5.01
C TRP A 116 -8.17 9.77 -5.20
N LEU A 117 -6.84 9.64 -5.10
CA LEU A 117 -5.89 10.76 -5.30
C LEU A 117 -6.09 11.46 -6.64
N PHE A 118 -6.28 10.70 -7.70
CA PHE A 118 -6.45 11.21 -9.07
C PHE A 118 -7.87 10.95 -9.57
N GLY A 119 -8.89 11.38 -8.93
CA GLY A 119 -10.29 11.22 -9.30
C GLY A 119 -10.51 10.59 -10.68
N GLN A 120 -10.62 9.25 -10.75
CA GLN A 120 -10.83 8.57 -12.03
C GLN A 120 -12.28 8.72 -12.47
N PRO A 121 -12.54 9.06 -13.74
CA PRO A 121 -13.90 9.07 -14.23
C PRO A 121 -14.46 7.64 -14.17
N VAL A 122 -15.48 7.46 -13.37
CA VAL A 122 -16.22 6.21 -13.32
C VAL A 122 -17.26 6.24 -14.44
N VAL A 123 -17.28 5.21 -15.28
CA VAL A 123 -18.32 5.03 -16.28
C VAL A 123 -19.39 4.11 -15.66
N PRO A 124 -20.55 4.63 -15.26
CA PRO A 124 -21.57 3.84 -14.60
C PRO A 124 -21.93 2.56 -15.37
N GLY A 125 -21.99 1.44 -14.68
CA GLY A 125 -22.29 0.13 -15.26
C GLY A 125 -21.10 -0.57 -15.93
N ARG A 126 -19.89 0.01 -15.86
CA ARG A 126 -18.67 -0.61 -16.36
C ARG A 126 -17.64 -0.90 -15.28
N GLU A 127 -17.93 -0.58 -14.02
CA GLU A 127 -17.09 -0.83 -12.86
C GLU A 127 -17.08 -2.33 -12.57
N GLN A 128 -15.96 -2.98 -12.88
CA GLN A 128 -15.82 -4.41 -12.64
C GLN A 128 -14.70 -4.73 -11.65
N VAL A 129 -13.63 -3.95 -11.69
CA VAL A 129 -12.42 -4.17 -10.90
C VAL A 129 -11.70 -2.85 -10.63
N ILE A 130 -10.84 -2.83 -9.61
CA ILE A 130 -9.93 -1.72 -9.36
C ILE A 130 -8.62 -1.95 -10.13
N CYS A 131 -8.25 -1.01 -11.00
CA CYS A 131 -7.00 -1.03 -11.72
C CYS A 131 -5.92 -0.25 -10.97
N HIS A 132 -4.71 -0.79 -10.91
CA HIS A 132 -3.57 -0.12 -10.27
C HIS A 132 -3.14 1.15 -11.02
N ASN A 133 -3.26 1.16 -12.34
CA ASN A 133 -2.95 2.27 -13.27
C ASN A 133 -1.47 2.73 -13.33
N ASP A 134 -0.59 2.27 -12.44
CA ASP A 134 0.84 2.61 -12.45
C ASP A 134 1.66 1.39 -12.00
N ILE A 135 1.45 0.25 -12.68
CA ILE A 135 2.28 -0.93 -12.45
C ILE A 135 3.63 -0.74 -13.14
N ALA A 136 4.65 -0.52 -12.34
CA ALA A 136 6.01 -0.32 -12.80
C ALA A 136 6.98 -1.02 -11.84
N PRO A 137 8.22 -1.33 -12.26
CA PRO A 137 9.20 -1.96 -11.37
C PRO A 137 9.42 -1.21 -10.05
N ARG A 138 9.42 0.12 -10.08
CA ARG A 138 9.54 0.98 -8.90
C ARG A 138 8.37 0.88 -7.91
N ASN A 139 7.22 0.40 -8.38
CA ASN A 139 5.99 0.24 -7.58
C ASN A 139 5.70 -1.23 -7.26
N THR A 140 6.68 -2.10 -7.47
CA THR A 140 6.56 -3.54 -7.25
C THR A 140 7.72 -4.02 -6.40
N VAL A 141 7.42 -4.80 -5.36
CA VAL A 141 8.44 -5.45 -4.54
C VAL A 141 8.67 -6.86 -5.06
N PHE A 142 9.91 -7.16 -5.39
CA PHE A 142 10.34 -8.46 -5.89
C PHE A 142 10.97 -9.28 -4.76
N ARG A 143 10.53 -10.51 -4.63
CA ARG A 143 11.15 -11.52 -3.77
C ARG A 143 11.77 -12.59 -4.64
N GLY A 144 12.99 -12.97 -4.31
CA GLY A 144 13.78 -13.98 -5.02
C GLY A 144 13.11 -15.35 -5.10
#